data_96191090024431c1529a11ba798c9ab7
#
_entry.id   96191090024431c1529a11ba798c9ab7
#
_cell.length_a   1.000
_cell.length_b   1.000
_cell.length_c   1.000
_cell.angle_alpha   90.00
_cell.angle_beta   90.00
_cell.angle_gamma   90.00
#
_symmetry.space_group_name_H-M   'P 1'
#
loop_
_entity.id
_entity.type
_entity.pdbx_description
1 polymer ?
#
loop_
_entity_poly.entity_id
_entity_poly.type
_entity_poly.pdbx_seq_one_letter_code
_entity_poly.pdbx_strand_id
1 'polypeptide(L)' 'MIEERLESLIEMYTIEIEDDTECLKKYKDELENVLKESDCLSEVDNSRICSLHKIVERKANQVVLKKEFLLDLKYMKGEN' A
#
# COMPACT_ATOMS: atom_id res chain seq x y z
N MET A 1 -17.15 -5.67 -24.08
CA MET A 1 -18.04 -6.54 -23.33
C MET A 1 -17.68 -6.53 -21.86
N ILE A 2 -18.61 -6.90 -21.00
CA ILE A 2 -18.42 -6.80 -19.54
C ILE A 2 -17.26 -7.65 -19.05
N GLU A 3 -17.09 -8.86 -19.56
CA GLU A 3 -16.02 -9.78 -19.14
C GLU A 3 -14.63 -9.21 -19.43
N GLU A 4 -14.44 -8.60 -20.59
CA GLU A 4 -13.17 -7.99 -20.95
C GLU A 4 -12.83 -6.79 -20.06
N ARG A 5 -13.85 -6.02 -19.70
CA ARG A 5 -13.69 -4.90 -18.77
C ARG A 5 -13.31 -5.38 -17.39
N LEU A 6 -13.95 -6.46 -16.92
CA LEU A 6 -13.62 -7.06 -15.62
C LEU A 6 -12.18 -7.56 -15.60
N GLU A 7 -11.75 -8.24 -16.67
CA GLU A 7 -10.37 -8.72 -16.78
C GLU A 7 -9.38 -7.57 -16.76
N SER A 8 -9.65 -6.51 -17.50
CA SER A 8 -8.80 -5.32 -17.52
C SER A 8 -8.70 -4.66 -16.15
N LEU A 9 -9.82 -4.55 -15.44
CA LEU A 9 -9.83 -3.97 -14.09
C LEU A 9 -9.07 -4.85 -13.10
N ILE A 10 -9.25 -6.16 -13.16
CA ILE A 10 -8.54 -7.11 -12.31
C ILE A 10 -7.03 -6.98 -12.53
N GLU A 11 -6.61 -6.94 -13.78
CA GLU A 11 -5.20 -6.80 -14.14
C GLU A 11 -4.63 -5.46 -13.64
N MET A 12 -5.35 -4.37 -13.86
CA MET A 12 -4.96 -3.05 -13.40
C MET A 12 -4.79 -2.99 -11.89
N TYR A 13 -5.77 -3.48 -11.14
CA TYR A 13 -5.71 -3.47 -9.67
C TYR A 13 -4.63 -4.40 -9.14
N THR A 14 -4.37 -5.53 -9.81
CA THR A 14 -3.28 -6.42 -9.45
C THR A 14 -1.94 -5.70 -9.54
N ILE A 15 -1.70 -4.98 -10.64
CA ILE A 15 -0.47 -4.20 -10.84
C ILE A 15 -0.37 -3.08 -9.80
N GLU A 16 -1.46 -2.35 -9.57
CA GLU A 16 -1.48 -1.27 -8.57
C GLU A 16 -1.17 -1.77 -7.17
N ILE A 17 -1.72 -2.93 -6.79
CA ILE A 17 -1.46 -3.54 -5.48
C ILE A 17 0.01 -3.92 -5.35
N GLU A 18 0.60 -4.49 -6.39
CA GLU A 18 2.03 -4.83 -6.39
C GLU A 18 2.90 -3.59 -6.22
N ASP A 19 2.60 -2.52 -6.98
CA ASP A 19 3.33 -1.26 -6.91
C ASP A 19 3.18 -0.61 -5.54
N ASP A 20 1.97 -0.55 -5.01
CA ASP A 20 1.70 0.02 -3.69
C ASP A 20 2.38 -0.78 -2.59
N THR A 21 2.42 -2.10 -2.73
CA THR A 21 3.09 -2.98 -1.76
C THR A 21 4.60 -2.73 -1.75
N GLU A 22 5.20 -2.54 -2.91
CA GLU A 22 6.63 -2.18 -3.01
C GLU A 22 6.91 -0.82 -2.39
N CYS A 23 6.08 0.17 -2.68
CA CYS A 23 6.19 1.51 -2.08
C CYS A 23 6.06 1.44 -0.57
N LEU A 24 5.09 0.68 -0.08
CA LEU A 24 4.86 0.48 1.35
C LEU A 24 6.11 -0.10 2.02
N LYS A 25 6.72 -1.10 1.40
CA LYS A 25 7.94 -1.72 1.90
C LYS A 25 9.08 -0.71 2.00
N LYS A 26 9.26 0.12 0.98
CA LYS A 26 10.30 1.17 0.97
C LYS A 26 10.10 2.16 2.10
N TYR A 27 8.88 2.62 2.33
CA TYR A 27 8.57 3.55 3.41
C TYR A 27 8.76 2.92 4.78
N LYS A 28 8.39 1.64 4.94
CA LYS A 28 8.63 0.90 6.19
C LYS A 28 10.10 0.76 6.49
N ASP A 29 10.91 0.44 5.47
CA ASP A 29 12.37 0.32 5.62
C ASP A 29 12.98 1.67 5.99
N GLU A 30 12.52 2.75 5.38
CA GLU A 30 12.97 4.10 5.70
C GLU A 30 12.62 4.46 7.14
N LEU A 31 11.41 4.16 7.56
CA LEU A 31 10.98 4.40 8.95
C LEU A 31 11.85 3.62 9.93
N GLU A 32 12.12 2.35 9.68
CA GLU A 32 13.01 1.54 10.51
C GLU A 32 14.41 2.14 10.60
N ASN A 33 14.95 2.60 9.47
CA ASN A 33 16.28 3.21 9.43
C ASN A 33 16.34 4.48 10.27
N VAL A 34 15.33 5.34 10.17
CA VAL A 34 15.24 6.57 10.96
C VAL A 34 15.17 6.23 12.45
N LEU A 35 14.38 5.22 12.82
CA LEU A 35 14.27 4.79 14.23
C LEU A 35 15.58 4.23 14.76
N LYS A 36 16.33 3.50 13.96
CA LYS A 36 17.63 2.93 14.35
C LYS A 36 18.72 3.99 14.47
N GLU A 37 18.71 5.00 13.63
CA GLU A 37 19.70 6.06 13.61
C GLU A 37 19.48 7.13 14.66
N SER A 38 18.27 7.21 15.22
CA SER A 38 17.92 8.22 16.20
C SER A 38 18.28 7.79 17.61
N ASP A 39 19.44 8.20 18.11
CA ASP A 39 19.83 7.99 19.52
C ASP A 39 19.11 8.96 20.45
N CYS A 40 18.85 10.17 19.97
CA CYS A 40 18.06 11.18 20.67
C CYS A 40 17.03 11.72 19.71
N LEU A 41 15.75 11.58 20.05
CA LEU A 41 14.67 12.09 19.22
C LEU A 41 14.61 13.62 19.30
N SER A 42 15.12 14.28 18.27
CA SER A 42 14.94 15.71 18.09
C SER A 42 13.54 15.99 17.54
N GLU A 43 13.09 17.25 17.59
CA GLU A 43 11.80 17.64 17.02
C GLU A 43 11.70 17.30 15.53
N VAL A 44 12.83 17.47 14.80
CA VAL A 44 12.89 17.18 13.37
C VAL A 44 12.71 15.68 13.14
N ASP A 45 13.39 14.85 13.90
CA ASP A 45 13.28 13.39 13.80
C ASP A 45 11.88 12.90 14.15
N ASN A 46 11.28 13.48 15.19
CA ASN A 46 9.90 13.15 15.58
C ASN A 46 8.91 13.52 14.45
N SER A 47 9.07 14.68 13.85
CA SER A 47 8.23 15.10 12.72
C SER A 47 8.37 14.15 11.53
N ARG A 48 9.60 13.74 11.23
CA ARG A 48 9.87 12.80 10.14
C ARG A 48 9.26 11.43 10.41
N ILE A 49 9.42 10.92 11.63
CA ILE A 49 8.84 9.64 12.05
C ILE A 49 7.32 9.69 11.95
N CYS A 50 6.69 10.75 12.45
CA CYS A 50 5.25 10.93 12.36
C CYS A 50 4.76 10.99 10.91
N SER A 51 5.47 11.71 10.05
CA SER A 51 5.12 11.83 8.64
C SER A 51 5.23 10.49 7.92
N LEU A 52 6.32 9.75 8.15
CA LEU A 52 6.52 8.43 7.58
C LEU A 52 5.48 7.43 8.08
N HIS A 53 5.16 7.48 9.36
CA HIS A 53 4.15 6.62 9.96
C HIS A 53 2.77 6.85 9.31
N LYS A 54 2.40 8.11 9.09
CA LYS A 54 1.15 8.46 8.41
C LYS A 54 1.12 7.95 6.97
N ILE A 55 2.24 8.08 6.25
CA ILE A 55 2.36 7.60 4.88
C ILE A 55 2.20 6.07 4.84
N VAL A 56 2.90 5.36 5.73
CA VAL A 56 2.82 3.90 5.83
C VAL A 56 1.38 3.46 6.12
N GLU A 57 0.74 4.09 7.09
CA GLU A 57 -0.64 3.76 7.48
C GLU A 57 -1.61 4.00 6.31
N ARG A 58 -1.48 5.13 5.63
CA ARG A 58 -2.33 5.46 4.48
C ARG A 58 -2.15 4.47 3.34
N LYS A 59 -0.90 4.14 3.01
CA LYS A 59 -0.59 3.16 1.96
C LYS A 59 -1.08 1.78 2.32
N ALA A 60 -0.92 1.36 3.57
CA ALA A 60 -1.41 0.07 4.03
C ALA A 60 -2.93 -0.03 3.88
N ASN A 61 -3.65 1.02 4.26
CA ASN A 61 -5.11 1.08 4.12
C ASN A 61 -5.54 1.03 2.65
N GLN A 62 -4.82 1.73 1.77
CA GLN A 62 -5.10 1.70 0.33
C GLN A 62 -4.91 0.30 -0.25
N VAL A 63 -3.85 -0.39 0.16
CA VAL A 63 -3.58 -1.76 -0.28
C VAL A 63 -4.70 -2.70 0.16
N VAL A 64 -5.13 -2.60 1.41
CA VAL A 64 -6.23 -3.42 1.94
C VAL A 64 -7.52 -3.19 1.16
N LEU A 65 -7.88 -1.92 0.93
CA LEU A 65 -9.09 -1.57 0.17
C LEU A 65 -9.03 -2.09 -1.27
N LYS A 66 -7.88 -1.94 -1.92
CA LYS A 66 -7.70 -2.44 -3.29
C LYS A 66 -7.77 -3.95 -3.37
N LYS A 67 -7.23 -4.65 -2.37
CA LYS A 67 -7.32 -6.12 -2.29
C LYS A 67 -8.76 -6.59 -2.13
N GLU A 68 -9.53 -5.92 -1.27
CA GLU A 68 -10.95 -6.22 -1.11
C GLU A 68 -11.72 -5.99 -2.40
N PHE A 69 -11.46 -4.87 -3.05
CA PHE A 69 -12.09 -4.53 -4.33
C PHE A 69 -11.72 -5.55 -5.41
N LEU A 70 -10.47 -5.98 -5.44
CA LEU A 70 -10.00 -7.01 -6.37
C LEU A 70 -10.73 -8.35 -6.14
N LEU A 71 -10.92 -8.74 -4.89
CA LEU A 71 -11.68 -9.95 -4.55
C LEU A 71 -13.12 -9.85 -5.05
N ASP A 72 -13.75 -8.68 -4.88
CA ASP A 72 -15.10 -8.44 -5.36
C ASP A 72 -15.19 -8.56 -6.89
N LEU A 73 -14.21 -7.99 -7.59
CA LEU A 73 -14.14 -8.09 -9.06
C LEU A 73 -13.97 -9.54 -9.52
N LYS A 74 -13.12 -10.30 -8.85
CA LYS A 74 -12.91 -11.72 -9.15
C LYS A 74 -14.18 -12.52 -8.88
N TYR A 75 -14.89 -12.20 -7.82
CA TYR A 75 -16.16 -12.83 -7.50
C TYR A 75 -17.19 -12.55 -8.59
N MET A 76 -17.29 -11.29 -9.05
CA MET A 76 -18.19 -10.91 -10.13
C MET A 76 -17.89 -11.64 -11.43
N LYS A 77 -16.62 -11.93 -11.67
CA LYS A 77 -16.19 -12.70 -12.84
C LYS A 77 -16.44 -14.20 -12.68
N GLY A 78 -16.71 -14.67 -11.47
CA GLY A 78 -16.92 -16.08 -11.18
C GLY A 78 -15.65 -16.84 -10.84
N GLU A 79 -14.55 -16.14 -10.57
CA GLU A 79 -13.29 -16.75 -10.13
C GLU A 79 -13.25 -16.84 -8.62
N ASN A 80 -13.58 -17.98 -8.11
CA ASN A 80 -13.48 -18.23 -6.67
C ASN A 80 -12.43 -19.28 -6.38
#